data_06a7eea6478e2802aca6026feac54057
#
_entry.id   06a7eea6478e2802aca6026feac54057
#
_cell.length_a   1.000
_cell.length_b   1.000
_cell.length_c   1.000
_cell.angle_alpha   90.00
_cell.angle_beta   90.00
_cell.angle_gamma   90.00
#
_symmetry.space_group_name_H-M   'P 1'
#
loop_
_entity.id
_entity.type
_entity.pdbx_description
1 polymer ?
#
loop_
_entity_poly.entity_id
_entity_poly.type
_entity_poly.pdbx_seq_one_letter_code
_entity_poly.pdbx_strand_id
1 'polypeptide(L)'
;MKQTHNLAAVDLGASSGRVILARLDGEHLRLEEVHRFPNGPVRVADHMHWDVLRLFDEIKTGLCKAGQAAPLSSLGLDTWGVDFALLDRDDQLIGNPFHYRDPHTNGVFEKAFALVSRDEIFERTGIQFMQINSLFQLFVMRESAAVERARSFLMVPDLFNFWLTGRKANEYCNATTTQFYNPRIDGYDRELLAKLGLPNDIYPQIV
;
A
#
# COMPACT_ATOMS: atom_id res chain seq x y z
N MET A 1 20.77 -0.31 -34.63
CA MET A 1 20.23 0.78 -33.80
C MET A 1 19.94 0.18 -32.43
N LYS A 2 20.41 0.80 -31.33
CA LYS A 2 20.03 0.36 -29.97
C LYS A 2 18.53 0.61 -29.79
N GLN A 3 17.81 -0.36 -29.25
CA GLN A 3 16.38 -0.26 -29.01
C GLN A 3 16.12 0.70 -27.85
N THR A 4 15.32 1.73 -28.04
CA THR A 4 14.90 2.62 -26.96
C THR A 4 13.70 2.01 -26.25
N HIS A 5 13.77 1.88 -24.95
CA HIS A 5 12.66 1.45 -24.10
C HIS A 5 12.03 2.67 -23.41
N ASN A 6 10.72 2.82 -23.56
CA ASN A 6 9.95 3.86 -22.88
C ASN A 6 9.23 3.23 -21.70
N LEU A 7 9.45 3.77 -20.53
CA LEU A 7 8.96 3.26 -19.25
C LEU A 7 8.12 4.36 -18.59
N ALA A 8 7.01 4.00 -17.97
CA ALA A 8 6.30 4.93 -17.10
C ALA A 8 6.62 4.64 -15.64
N ALA A 9 6.96 5.65 -14.87
CA ALA A 9 7.12 5.55 -13.42
C ALA A 9 6.08 6.44 -12.72
N VAL A 10 5.26 5.84 -11.88
CA VAL A 10 4.32 6.54 -11.00
C VAL A 10 4.94 6.60 -9.61
N ASP A 11 5.17 7.81 -9.11
CA ASP A 11 5.76 8.06 -7.79
C ASP A 11 4.77 8.88 -6.96
N LEU A 12 4.18 8.25 -5.94
CA LEU A 12 3.22 8.86 -5.03
C LEU A 12 3.87 9.16 -3.69
N GLY A 13 4.29 10.40 -3.50
CA GLY A 13 4.72 10.86 -2.18
C GLY A 13 3.56 11.34 -1.31
N ALA A 14 3.82 11.63 -0.04
CA ALA A 14 2.82 12.05 0.94
C ALA A 14 2.18 13.42 0.65
N SER A 15 2.79 14.27 -0.16
CA SER A 15 2.30 15.62 -0.48
C SER A 15 2.07 15.88 -1.97
N SER A 16 2.62 15.06 -2.84
CA SER A 16 2.41 15.14 -4.29
C SER A 16 2.66 13.80 -4.96
N GLY A 17 1.94 13.53 -6.05
CA GLY A 17 2.21 12.44 -6.97
C GLY A 17 2.72 12.96 -8.29
N ARG A 18 3.42 12.10 -9.04
CA ARG A 18 3.92 12.40 -10.38
C ARG A 18 3.96 11.15 -11.25
N VAL A 19 3.83 11.37 -12.54
CA VAL A 19 4.10 10.36 -13.56
C VAL A 19 5.25 10.85 -14.42
N ILE A 20 6.24 9.99 -14.57
CA ILE A 20 7.48 10.24 -15.29
C ILE A 20 7.55 9.31 -16.48
N LEU A 21 7.80 9.85 -17.67
CA LEU A 21 8.21 9.09 -18.83
C LEU A 21 9.73 8.97 -18.83
N ALA A 22 10.22 7.75 -18.72
CA ALA A 22 11.63 7.43 -18.75
C ALA A 22 11.98 6.78 -20.10
N ARG A 23 13.00 7.30 -20.79
CA ARG A 23 13.51 6.76 -22.07
C ARG A 23 14.91 6.22 -21.84
N LEU A 24 15.07 4.92 -21.99
CA LEU A 24 16.35 4.22 -21.83
C LEU A 24 16.85 3.77 -23.22
N ASP A 25 18.00 4.27 -23.67
CA ASP A 25 18.64 3.92 -24.95
C ASP A 25 19.79 2.91 -24.81
N GLY A 26 19.83 2.20 -23.69
CA GLY A 26 20.85 1.22 -23.33
C GLY A 26 22.02 1.78 -22.53
N GLU A 27 22.28 3.09 -22.56
CA GLU A 27 23.37 3.76 -21.83
C GLU A 27 22.88 4.97 -21.05
N HIS A 28 21.89 5.69 -21.59
CA HIS A 28 21.37 6.91 -21.00
C HIS A 28 19.90 6.74 -20.62
N LEU A 29 19.57 7.20 -19.43
CA LEU A 29 18.21 7.31 -18.92
C LEU A 29 17.80 8.79 -18.95
N ARG A 30 16.79 9.12 -19.76
CA ARG A 30 16.19 10.46 -19.83
C ARG A 30 14.84 10.43 -19.14
N LEU A 31 14.63 11.33 -18.19
CA LEU A 31 13.40 11.44 -17.40
C LEU A 31 12.65 12.71 -17.78
N GLU A 32 11.36 12.58 -18.02
CA GLU A 32 10.44 13.68 -18.30
C GLU A 32 9.21 13.56 -17.41
N GLU A 33 8.98 14.53 -16.53
CA GLU A 33 7.74 14.58 -15.75
C GLU A 33 6.58 14.98 -16.65
N VAL A 34 5.67 14.07 -16.92
CA VAL A 34 4.52 14.29 -17.82
C VAL A 34 3.24 14.68 -17.07
N HIS A 35 3.18 14.40 -15.77
CA HIS A 35 2.05 14.78 -14.93
C HIS A 35 2.46 14.91 -13.47
N ARG A 36 1.96 15.96 -12.82
CA ARG A 36 2.11 16.19 -11.37
C ARG A 36 0.77 16.62 -10.78
N PHE A 37 0.49 16.13 -9.57
CA PHE A 37 -0.74 16.44 -8.86
C PHE A 37 -0.52 16.49 -7.34
N PRO A 38 -1.33 17.24 -6.60
CA PRO A 38 -1.25 17.27 -5.15
C PRO A 38 -1.72 15.95 -4.55
N ASN A 39 -1.09 15.55 -3.45
CA ASN A 39 -1.53 14.45 -2.60
C ASN A 39 -1.61 14.92 -1.16
N GLY A 40 -2.36 14.22 -0.33
CA GLY A 40 -2.51 14.51 1.09
C GLY A 40 -3.81 13.91 1.66
N PRO A 41 -3.96 14.00 2.98
CA PRO A 41 -5.15 13.48 3.64
C PRO A 41 -6.40 14.29 3.32
N VAL A 42 -7.52 13.58 3.14
CA VAL A 42 -8.86 14.15 3.19
C VAL A 42 -9.43 13.93 4.59
N ARG A 43 -9.93 15.00 5.21
CA ARG A 43 -10.56 14.90 6.52
C ARG A 43 -12.06 14.64 6.38
N VAL A 44 -12.53 13.62 7.10
CA VAL A 44 -13.94 13.30 7.23
C VAL A 44 -14.22 13.15 8.73
N ALA A 45 -14.99 14.06 9.30
CA ALA A 45 -15.17 14.21 10.74
C ALA A 45 -13.79 14.27 11.47
N ASP A 46 -13.56 13.36 12.39
CA ASP A 46 -12.33 13.33 13.20
C ASP A 46 -11.21 12.49 12.58
N HIS A 47 -11.43 11.95 11.38
CA HIS A 47 -10.52 11.03 10.71
C HIS A 47 -9.88 11.61 9.46
N MET A 48 -8.69 11.10 9.15
CA MET A 48 -7.95 11.38 7.93
C MET A 48 -7.89 10.13 7.04
N HIS A 49 -8.19 10.30 5.76
CA HIS A 49 -8.17 9.23 4.77
C HIS A 49 -7.34 9.61 3.56
N TRP A 50 -6.83 8.62 2.85
CA TRP A 50 -6.33 8.77 1.49
C TRP A 50 -7.49 8.71 0.51
N ASP A 51 -7.60 9.66 -0.41
CA ASP A 51 -8.57 9.61 -1.52
C ASP A 51 -7.98 8.77 -2.66
N VAL A 52 -7.97 7.44 -2.48
CA VAL A 52 -7.37 6.52 -3.46
C VAL A 52 -8.11 6.53 -4.79
N LEU A 53 -9.39 6.87 -4.83
CA LEU A 53 -10.15 6.96 -6.08
C LEU A 53 -9.66 8.13 -6.94
N ARG A 54 -9.47 9.30 -6.33
CA ARG A 54 -8.88 10.46 -7.01
C ARG A 54 -7.44 10.18 -7.43
N LEU A 55 -6.63 9.57 -6.55
CA LEU A 55 -5.25 9.22 -6.89
C LEU A 55 -5.18 8.29 -8.09
N PHE A 56 -6.06 7.30 -8.17
CA PHE A 56 -6.11 6.40 -9.33
C PHE A 56 -6.51 7.12 -10.62
N ASP A 57 -7.40 8.11 -10.56
CA ASP A 57 -7.77 8.93 -11.71
C ASP A 57 -6.59 9.79 -12.20
N GLU A 58 -5.82 10.37 -11.28
CA GLU A 58 -4.58 11.09 -11.59
C GLU A 58 -3.50 10.18 -12.19
N ILE A 59 -3.35 8.96 -11.67
CA ILE A 59 -2.46 7.94 -12.25
C ILE A 59 -2.85 7.67 -13.71
N LYS A 60 -4.13 7.37 -13.99
CA LYS A 60 -4.62 7.13 -15.36
C LYS A 60 -4.35 8.32 -16.27
N THR A 61 -4.61 9.52 -15.78
CA THR A 61 -4.35 10.77 -16.52
C THR A 61 -2.87 10.89 -16.91
N GLY A 62 -1.97 10.63 -15.96
CA GLY A 62 -0.53 10.67 -16.22
C GLY A 62 -0.06 9.58 -17.18
N LEU A 63 -0.59 8.35 -17.03
CA LEU A 63 -0.28 7.24 -17.94
C LEU A 63 -0.78 7.50 -19.37
N CYS A 64 -1.95 8.10 -19.53
CA CYS A 64 -2.44 8.53 -20.84
C CYS A 64 -1.51 9.55 -21.49
N LYS A 65 -1.03 10.55 -20.76
CA LYS A 65 -0.05 11.54 -21.27
C LYS A 65 1.26 10.87 -21.68
N ALA A 66 1.78 9.97 -20.84
CA ALA A 66 2.99 9.21 -21.15
C ALA A 66 2.83 8.36 -22.42
N GLY A 67 1.70 7.64 -22.55
CA GLY A 67 1.39 6.81 -23.71
C GLY A 67 1.18 7.60 -25.01
N GLN A 68 0.66 8.83 -24.93
CA GLN A 68 0.56 9.75 -26.06
C GLN A 68 1.93 10.26 -26.53
N ALA A 69 2.87 10.45 -25.59
CA ALA A 69 4.22 10.92 -25.90
C ALA A 69 5.12 9.81 -26.48
N ALA A 70 4.93 8.55 -26.08
CA ALA A 70 5.67 7.40 -26.62
C ALA A 70 4.97 6.07 -26.27
N PRO A 71 5.11 5.02 -27.15
CA PRO A 71 4.64 3.67 -26.81
C PRO A 71 5.39 3.16 -25.57
N LEU A 72 4.68 2.76 -24.52
CA LEU A 72 5.24 2.28 -23.27
C LEU A 72 5.58 0.80 -23.33
N SER A 73 6.76 0.43 -22.84
CA SER A 73 7.23 -0.96 -22.72
C SER A 73 6.86 -1.57 -21.37
N SER A 74 6.84 -0.77 -20.30
CA SER A 74 6.45 -1.19 -18.95
C SER A 74 6.04 -0.01 -18.08
N LEU A 75 5.47 -0.33 -16.92
CA LEU A 75 5.05 0.58 -15.88
C LEU A 75 5.58 0.10 -14.53
N GLY A 76 6.09 1.02 -13.71
CA GLY A 76 6.36 0.82 -12.29
C GLY A 76 5.57 1.84 -11.47
N LEU A 77 5.11 1.40 -10.28
CA LEU A 77 4.37 2.25 -9.36
C LEU A 77 4.95 2.11 -7.96
N ASP A 78 5.27 3.26 -7.34
CA ASP A 78 5.77 3.35 -5.98
C ASP A 78 4.93 4.33 -5.15
N THR A 79 4.79 4.03 -3.85
CA THR A 79 4.08 4.88 -2.89
C THR A 79 4.78 4.84 -1.53
N TRP A 80 4.08 5.29 -0.49
CA TRP A 80 4.47 5.13 0.91
C TRP A 80 4.09 3.73 1.44
N GLY A 81 4.75 3.29 2.51
CA GLY A 81 4.42 2.04 3.21
C GLY A 81 3.28 2.18 4.23
N VAL A 82 3.02 1.13 4.95
CA VAL A 82 2.15 0.94 6.11
C VAL A 82 0.64 1.07 5.88
N ASP A 83 0.18 1.83 4.91
CA ASP A 83 -1.25 2.00 4.65
C ASP A 83 -1.78 0.95 3.67
N PHE A 84 -3.02 0.54 3.89
CA PHE A 84 -3.65 -0.55 3.16
C PHE A 84 -5.12 -0.27 2.87
N ALA A 85 -5.63 -0.95 1.88
CA ALA A 85 -7.04 -1.00 1.52
C ALA A 85 -7.63 -2.37 1.81
N LEU A 86 -8.91 -2.41 2.13
CA LEU A 86 -9.69 -3.62 2.29
C LEU A 86 -10.70 -3.74 1.14
N LEU A 87 -10.76 -4.90 0.51
CA LEU A 87 -11.73 -5.22 -0.52
C LEU A 87 -12.68 -6.30 -0.02
N ASP A 88 -13.93 -6.24 -0.46
CA ASP A 88 -14.94 -7.24 -0.17
C ASP A 88 -14.85 -8.46 -1.12
N ARG A 89 -15.83 -9.37 -1.03
CA ARG A 89 -15.89 -10.59 -1.85
C ARG A 89 -16.06 -10.32 -3.36
N ASP A 90 -16.57 -9.17 -3.71
CA ASP A 90 -16.80 -8.75 -5.09
C ASP A 90 -15.67 -7.82 -5.59
N ASP A 91 -14.54 -7.79 -4.85
CA ASP A 91 -13.36 -6.96 -5.09
C ASP A 91 -13.63 -5.45 -5.06
N GLN A 92 -14.71 -5.04 -4.38
CA GLN A 92 -15.05 -3.64 -4.21
C GLN A 92 -14.31 -3.05 -3.02
N LEU A 93 -13.83 -1.82 -3.16
CA LEU A 93 -13.22 -1.05 -2.07
C LEU A 93 -14.27 -0.82 -0.96
N ILE A 94 -14.00 -1.30 0.25
CA ILE A 94 -14.91 -1.17 1.39
C ILE A 94 -14.97 0.29 1.87
N GLY A 95 -13.86 1.02 1.75
CA GLY A 95 -13.77 2.43 2.08
C GLY A 95 -12.38 2.96 1.81
N ASN A 96 -12.23 4.27 1.74
CA ASN A 96 -10.93 4.89 1.60
C ASN A 96 -10.00 4.51 2.77
N PRO A 97 -8.73 4.12 2.53
CA PRO A 97 -7.75 3.81 3.57
C PRO A 97 -7.59 4.95 4.57
N PHE A 98 -7.37 4.61 5.83
CA PHE A 98 -6.91 5.61 6.79
C PHE A 98 -5.53 6.14 6.38
N HIS A 99 -5.31 7.42 6.63
CA HIS A 99 -3.98 8.01 6.48
C HIS A 99 -3.14 7.64 7.69
N TYR A 100 -1.87 7.26 7.52
CA TYR A 100 -0.99 6.80 8.60
C TYR A 100 -0.84 7.78 9.78
N ARG A 101 -1.15 9.08 9.59
CA ARG A 101 -1.18 10.10 10.66
C ARG A 101 -2.55 10.27 11.30
N ASP A 102 -3.52 9.43 10.97
CA ASP A 102 -4.82 9.46 11.62
C ASP A 102 -4.71 9.10 13.10
N PRO A 103 -5.40 9.78 14.01
CA PRO A 103 -5.31 9.52 15.44
C PRO A 103 -5.99 8.22 15.89
N HIS A 104 -6.64 7.44 15.00
CA HIS A 104 -7.34 6.19 15.37
C HIS A 104 -6.43 5.16 16.05
N THR A 105 -5.12 5.21 15.80
CA THR A 105 -4.13 4.32 16.43
C THR A 105 -3.56 4.84 17.76
N ASN A 106 -4.00 6.00 18.24
CA ASN A 106 -3.51 6.53 19.51
C ASN A 106 -3.81 5.57 20.67
N GLY A 107 -2.78 5.29 21.50
CA GLY A 107 -2.90 4.37 22.65
C GLY A 107 -3.00 2.87 22.28
N VAL A 108 -2.74 2.50 21.02
CA VAL A 108 -2.87 1.12 20.53
C VAL A 108 -1.88 0.16 21.21
N PHE A 109 -0.68 0.63 21.56
CA PHE A 109 0.38 -0.24 22.08
C PHE A 109 0.00 -0.95 23.39
N GLU A 110 -0.61 -0.26 24.32
CA GLU A 110 -1.04 -0.87 25.59
C GLU A 110 -2.01 -2.03 25.35
N LYS A 111 -2.94 -1.85 24.44
CA LYS A 111 -3.95 -2.87 24.10
C LYS A 111 -3.34 -4.06 23.35
N ALA A 112 -2.48 -3.79 22.37
CA ALA A 112 -1.84 -4.84 21.59
C ALA A 112 -0.84 -5.65 22.44
N PHE A 113 -0.01 -4.97 23.24
CA PHE A 113 1.00 -5.63 24.09
C PHE A 113 0.41 -6.38 25.28
N ALA A 114 -0.85 -6.12 25.63
CA ALA A 114 -1.58 -6.95 26.60
C ALA A 114 -1.91 -8.35 26.04
N LEU A 115 -1.97 -8.52 24.72
CA LEU A 115 -2.25 -9.80 24.05
C LEU A 115 -0.98 -10.53 23.61
N VAL A 116 -0.03 -9.80 23.04
CA VAL A 116 1.27 -10.33 22.59
C VAL A 116 2.37 -9.38 23.03
N SER A 117 3.39 -9.89 23.69
CA SER A 117 4.47 -9.06 24.21
C SER A 117 5.23 -8.32 23.11
N ARG A 118 5.77 -7.15 23.44
CA ARG A 118 6.61 -6.37 22.53
C ARG A 118 7.78 -7.19 21.99
N ASP A 119 8.44 -7.95 22.85
CA ASP A 119 9.60 -8.76 22.49
C ASP A 119 9.22 -9.84 21.48
N GLU A 120 8.08 -10.53 21.70
CA GLU A 120 7.59 -11.56 20.76
C GLU A 120 7.28 -10.96 19.39
N ILE A 121 6.60 -9.82 19.32
CA ILE A 121 6.32 -9.15 18.04
C ILE A 121 7.63 -8.77 17.33
N PHE A 122 8.60 -8.21 18.07
CA PHE A 122 9.88 -7.81 17.48
C PHE A 122 10.69 -9.01 16.99
N GLU A 123 10.78 -10.10 17.76
CA GLU A 123 11.49 -11.31 17.37
C GLU A 123 10.94 -11.95 16.10
N ARG A 124 9.64 -11.85 15.89
CA ARG A 124 8.97 -12.39 14.70
C ARG A 124 9.15 -11.52 13.46
N THR A 125 9.18 -10.20 13.62
CA THR A 125 9.06 -9.25 12.48
C THR A 125 10.30 -8.40 12.23
N GLY A 126 11.10 -8.13 13.27
CA GLY A 126 12.31 -7.29 13.20
C GLY A 126 12.03 -5.80 12.95
N ILE A 127 10.76 -5.36 13.00
CA ILE A 127 10.35 -4.00 12.61
C ILE A 127 10.26 -3.09 13.84
N GLN A 128 10.73 -1.84 13.68
CA GLN A 128 10.59 -0.79 14.69
C GLN A 128 9.11 -0.53 15.01
N PHE A 129 8.80 -0.37 16.28
CA PHE A 129 7.44 -0.06 16.73
C PHE A 129 7.07 1.39 16.41
N MET A 130 6.11 1.54 15.54
CA MET A 130 5.41 2.79 15.26
C MET A 130 3.91 2.51 15.21
N GLN A 131 3.11 3.34 15.86
CA GLN A 131 1.64 3.16 15.88
C GLN A 131 1.01 3.21 14.48
N ILE A 132 1.72 3.76 13.49
CA ILE A 132 1.30 3.87 12.11
C ILE A 132 1.44 2.56 11.32
N ASN A 133 2.19 1.56 11.82
CA ASN A 133 2.39 0.31 11.10
C ASN A 133 1.06 -0.44 10.91
N SER A 134 0.94 -1.13 9.79
CA SER A 134 -0.30 -1.80 9.38
C SER A 134 -0.87 -2.72 10.46
N LEU A 135 0.00 -3.43 11.21
CA LEU A 135 -0.40 -4.28 12.33
C LEU A 135 -1.31 -3.52 13.30
N PHE A 136 -0.90 -2.33 13.72
CA PHE A 136 -1.62 -1.55 14.71
C PHE A 136 -2.85 -0.87 14.14
N GLN A 137 -2.81 -0.42 12.89
CA GLN A 137 -3.98 0.10 12.20
C GLN A 137 -5.07 -0.99 12.10
N LEU A 138 -4.70 -2.18 11.61
CA LEU A 138 -5.63 -3.30 11.48
C LEU A 138 -6.13 -3.79 12.86
N PHE A 139 -5.26 -3.78 13.87
CA PHE A 139 -5.62 -4.16 15.24
C PHE A 139 -6.73 -3.26 15.82
N VAL A 140 -6.65 -1.96 15.62
CA VAL A 140 -7.72 -1.04 16.05
C VAL A 140 -9.03 -1.31 15.31
N MET A 141 -8.95 -1.67 14.03
CA MET A 141 -10.10 -1.92 13.18
C MET A 141 -10.70 -3.33 13.32
N ARG A 142 -10.06 -4.27 14.03
CA ARG A 142 -10.36 -5.72 13.99
C ARG A 142 -11.81 -6.11 14.27
N GLU A 143 -12.54 -5.30 15.04
CA GLU A 143 -13.95 -5.54 15.39
C GLU A 143 -14.92 -4.69 14.52
N SER A 144 -14.39 -3.99 13.50
CA SER A 144 -15.21 -3.15 12.64
C SER A 144 -15.91 -3.96 11.55
N ALA A 145 -17.06 -3.47 11.11
CA ALA A 145 -17.77 -4.04 9.98
C ALA A 145 -16.94 -4.05 8.68
N ALA A 146 -15.94 -3.17 8.57
CA ALA A 146 -15.02 -3.13 7.42
C ALA A 146 -14.14 -4.40 7.41
N VAL A 147 -13.54 -4.76 8.55
CA VAL A 147 -12.70 -5.97 8.66
C VAL A 147 -13.54 -7.24 8.57
N GLU A 148 -14.73 -7.28 9.14
CA GLU A 148 -15.64 -8.42 9.03
C GLU A 148 -15.99 -8.75 7.56
N ARG A 149 -16.21 -7.72 6.76
CA ARG A 149 -16.54 -7.84 5.33
C ARG A 149 -15.34 -8.04 4.42
N ALA A 150 -14.13 -7.76 4.90
CA ALA A 150 -12.92 -7.86 4.10
C ALA A 150 -12.65 -9.29 3.61
N ARG A 151 -12.20 -9.39 2.37
CA ARG A 151 -11.74 -10.63 1.72
C ARG A 151 -10.39 -10.47 1.05
N SER A 152 -9.90 -9.22 0.92
CA SER A 152 -8.54 -8.95 0.46
C SER A 152 -7.98 -7.74 1.20
N PHE A 153 -6.71 -7.86 1.59
CA PHE A 153 -5.88 -6.82 2.16
C PHE A 153 -4.80 -6.47 1.13
N LEU A 154 -4.79 -5.26 0.64
CA LEU A 154 -3.79 -4.78 -0.31
C LEU A 154 -3.09 -3.54 0.25
N MET A 155 -1.76 -3.52 0.20
CA MET A 155 -1.04 -2.27 0.44
C MET A 155 -1.44 -1.24 -0.62
N VAL A 156 -1.29 0.05 -0.32
CA VAL A 156 -1.76 1.11 -1.25
C VAL A 156 -1.19 0.98 -2.66
N PRO A 157 0.12 0.71 -2.88
CA PRO A 157 0.63 0.51 -4.24
C PRO A 157 0.03 -0.74 -4.90
N ASP A 158 -0.20 -1.78 -4.12
CA ASP A 158 -0.75 -3.04 -4.62
C ASP A 158 -2.23 -2.93 -4.99
N LEU A 159 -2.98 -2.07 -4.31
CA LEU A 159 -4.34 -1.70 -4.72
C LEU A 159 -4.33 -1.09 -6.13
N PHE A 160 -3.44 -0.14 -6.40
CA PHE A 160 -3.34 0.48 -7.72
C PHE A 160 -2.86 -0.50 -8.78
N ASN A 161 -1.88 -1.36 -8.44
CA ASN A 161 -1.44 -2.44 -9.32
C ASN A 161 -2.58 -3.42 -9.63
N PHE A 162 -3.38 -3.78 -8.62
CA PHE A 162 -4.58 -4.61 -8.83
C PHE A 162 -5.57 -3.95 -9.78
N TRP A 163 -5.88 -2.67 -9.60
CA TRP A 163 -6.81 -1.95 -10.48
C TRP A 163 -6.31 -1.79 -11.91
N LEU A 164 -4.99 -1.79 -12.13
CA LEU A 164 -4.38 -1.72 -13.47
C LEU A 164 -4.29 -3.08 -14.15
N THR A 165 -4.15 -4.18 -13.39
CA THR A 165 -3.78 -5.50 -13.94
C THR A 165 -4.82 -6.59 -13.70
N GLY A 166 -5.74 -6.40 -12.74
CA GLY A 166 -6.67 -7.43 -12.28
C GLY A 166 -6.03 -8.50 -11.37
N ARG A 167 -4.72 -8.41 -11.06
CA ARG A 167 -4.03 -9.38 -10.21
C ARG A 167 -3.82 -8.84 -8.79
N LYS A 168 -4.28 -9.58 -7.79
CA LYS A 168 -4.03 -9.28 -6.37
C LYS A 168 -2.73 -9.94 -5.91
N ALA A 169 -1.77 -9.13 -5.49
CA ALA A 169 -0.52 -9.55 -4.85
C ALA A 169 -0.06 -8.40 -3.96
N ASN A 170 0.74 -8.68 -2.94
CA ASN A 170 1.44 -7.64 -2.18
C ASN A 170 2.94 -7.70 -2.50
N GLU A 171 3.54 -6.54 -2.76
CA GLU A 171 4.97 -6.43 -3.05
C GLU A 171 5.77 -6.61 -1.76
N TYR A 172 6.89 -7.34 -1.87
CA TYR A 172 7.71 -7.77 -0.75
C TYR A 172 8.20 -6.62 0.14
N CYS A 173 8.82 -5.58 -0.44
CA CYS A 173 9.38 -4.47 0.36
C CYS A 173 8.26 -3.73 1.12
N ASN A 174 7.10 -3.58 0.49
CA ASN A 174 5.95 -2.95 1.13
C ASN A 174 5.33 -3.85 2.20
N ALA A 175 5.21 -5.15 1.93
CA ALA A 175 4.71 -6.14 2.90
C ALA A 175 5.55 -6.16 4.19
N THR A 176 6.87 -5.95 4.10
CA THR A 176 7.74 -5.88 5.29
C THR A 176 7.39 -4.72 6.23
N THR A 177 6.84 -3.61 5.71
CA THR A 177 6.45 -2.46 6.53
C THR A 177 5.23 -2.72 7.41
N THR A 178 4.50 -3.80 7.15
CA THR A 178 3.26 -4.14 7.87
C THR A 178 3.45 -4.47 9.34
N GLN A 179 4.64 -4.93 9.75
CA GLN A 179 4.95 -5.47 11.06
C GLN A 179 4.20 -6.78 11.39
N PHE A 180 3.74 -7.52 10.38
CA PHE A 180 3.28 -8.90 10.48
C PHE A 180 3.83 -9.82 9.37
N TYR A 181 4.74 -9.31 8.54
CA TYR A 181 5.61 -10.15 7.73
C TYR A 181 6.73 -10.73 8.62
N ASN A 182 6.95 -12.03 8.52
CA ASN A 182 7.99 -12.73 9.27
C ASN A 182 9.05 -13.28 8.31
N PRO A 183 10.28 -12.71 8.31
CA PRO A 183 11.33 -13.10 7.37
C PRO A 183 11.87 -14.52 7.63
N ARG A 184 11.59 -15.13 8.77
CA ARG A 184 12.03 -16.50 9.07
C ARG A 184 11.20 -17.56 8.35
N ILE A 185 9.96 -17.23 8.01
CA ILE A 185 9.02 -18.10 7.30
C ILE A 185 8.69 -17.61 5.91
N ASP A 186 9.29 -16.49 5.49
CA ASP A 186 9.06 -15.82 4.21
C ASP A 186 7.59 -15.58 3.91
N GLY A 187 6.88 -14.95 4.85
CA GLY A 187 5.44 -14.75 4.71
C GLY A 187 4.78 -14.04 5.89
N TYR A 188 3.48 -13.88 5.79
CA TYR A 188 2.67 -13.32 6.86
C TYR A 188 2.60 -14.28 8.07
N ASP A 189 2.90 -13.76 9.27
CA ASP A 189 2.89 -14.53 10.52
C ASP A 189 1.47 -14.79 11.00
N ARG A 190 0.90 -15.90 10.54
CA ARG A 190 -0.48 -16.32 10.83
C ARG A 190 -0.72 -16.55 12.33
N GLU A 191 0.31 -16.99 13.06
CA GLU A 191 0.22 -17.19 14.50
C GLU A 191 0.14 -15.86 15.24
N LEU A 192 0.98 -14.88 14.86
CA LEU A 192 0.93 -13.53 15.41
C LEU A 192 -0.43 -12.87 15.14
N LEU A 193 -0.91 -12.96 13.91
CA LEU A 193 -2.22 -12.43 13.53
C LEU A 193 -3.33 -13.04 14.38
N ALA A 194 -3.34 -14.36 14.54
CA ALA A 194 -4.35 -15.06 15.36
C ALA A 194 -4.29 -14.65 16.82
N LYS A 195 -3.10 -14.53 17.42
CA LYS A 195 -2.91 -14.07 18.82
C LYS A 195 -3.46 -12.66 19.05
N LEU A 196 -3.41 -11.81 18.03
CA LEU A 196 -3.94 -10.44 18.08
C LEU A 196 -5.42 -10.33 17.69
N GLY A 197 -6.07 -11.46 17.35
CA GLY A 197 -7.46 -11.51 16.92
C GLY A 197 -7.68 -10.87 15.54
N LEU A 198 -6.66 -10.94 14.67
CA LEU A 198 -6.70 -10.40 13.31
C LEU A 198 -7.11 -11.48 12.29
N PRO A 199 -7.74 -11.11 11.18
CA PRO A 199 -8.10 -12.07 10.13
C PRO A 199 -6.84 -12.76 9.58
N ASN A 200 -7.00 -14.02 9.16
CA ASN A 200 -5.89 -14.87 8.70
C ASN A 200 -5.94 -15.23 7.21
N ASP A 201 -7.04 -14.93 6.52
CA ASP A 201 -7.36 -15.44 5.18
C ASP A 201 -7.50 -14.37 4.10
N ILE A 202 -7.26 -13.09 4.45
CA ILE A 202 -7.47 -11.95 3.55
C ILE A 202 -6.19 -11.47 2.84
N TYR A 203 -5.04 -12.08 3.12
CA TYR A 203 -3.75 -11.63 2.60
C TYR A 203 -3.39 -12.38 1.31
N PRO A 204 -3.18 -11.67 0.19
CA PRO A 204 -2.74 -12.29 -1.06
C PRO A 204 -1.29 -12.75 -0.99
N GLN A 205 -0.84 -13.40 -2.06
CA GLN A 205 0.55 -13.79 -2.23
C GLN A 205 1.48 -12.58 -2.16
N ILE A 206 2.64 -12.75 -1.53
CA ILE A 206 3.75 -11.79 -1.59
C ILE A 206 4.59 -12.11 -2.84
N VAL A 207 5.02 -11.07 -3.56
CA VAL A 207 5.80 -11.17 -4.82
C VAL A 207 7.03 -10.28 -4.77
#